data_d308d373afa4d15fd6a75e35c5f82239
#
_entry.id   d308d373afa4d15fd6a75e35c5f82239
#
_cell.length_a   1.000
_cell.length_b   1.000
_cell.length_c   1.000
_cell.angle_alpha   90.00
_cell.angle_beta   90.00
_cell.angle_gamma   90.00
#
_symmetry.space_group_name_H-M   'P 1'
#
loop_
_entity.id
_entity.type
_entity.pdbx_description
1 polymer ?
#
loop_
_entity_poly.entity_id
_entity_poly.type
_entity_poly.pdbx_seq_one_letter_code
_entity_poly.pdbx_strand_id
1 'polypeptide(L)'
;MKKKNKKRFAFFRKYSTIMVCTLLIPTLIAFGQYIFTVEYAFHNDYYSGEELKVDDSKFEITGIKKIGKVSQSSSNYSYQGAACYEDKYVVVLDGLEAIQIYDSNNMNLLHHIDGLFNREWHCNQAFFGDEYYKMSDEYPLFYISMEHKNIHSTIAFRIYSRGGAYHIEEVQTLKLVFDFDEDVIYYPNSYYDFDEGLIYYSGYTENTYMRSDTNKIKFYSFSLPSYREEYYELHTSDAIEDFEVASETATQGGFISHSHLYQTFSFGSKTDPLRMPVMRVVDLQSKTIIKEYKNLGEQFGVYTEFEHLAVNNKGKLISLGNPFDIYEFEYSGKVES
;
A
#
# COMPACT_ATOMS: atom_id res chain seq x y z
N MET A 1 -34.12 -66.99 15.34
CA MET A 1 -33.01 -66.12 15.84
C MET A 1 -32.57 -65.00 14.88
N LYS A 2 -32.78 -65.01 13.59
CA LYS A 2 -32.26 -63.99 12.63
C LYS A 2 -32.98 -62.59 12.62
N LYS A 3 -34.23 -62.49 13.11
CA LYS A 3 -34.98 -61.20 13.11
C LYS A 3 -34.58 -60.23 14.27
N LYS A 4 -34.08 -60.74 15.40
CA LYS A 4 -33.69 -59.90 16.56
C LYS A 4 -32.39 -59.12 16.32
N ASN A 5 -31.45 -59.65 15.54
CA ASN A 5 -30.18 -59.00 15.23
C ASN A 5 -30.30 -57.85 14.22
N LYS A 6 -31.24 -57.94 13.27
CA LYS A 6 -31.46 -56.84 12.32
C LYS A 6 -31.99 -55.54 12.97
N LYS A 7 -32.86 -55.67 13.99
CA LYS A 7 -33.38 -54.49 14.72
C LYS A 7 -32.30 -53.85 15.63
N ARG A 8 -31.40 -54.60 16.20
CA ARG A 8 -30.29 -54.10 16.99
C ARG A 8 -29.27 -53.36 16.10
N PHE A 9 -28.96 -53.86 14.92
CA PHE A 9 -28.05 -53.23 13.98
C PHE A 9 -28.63 -51.91 13.37
N ALA A 10 -29.92 -51.83 13.11
CA ALA A 10 -30.60 -50.62 12.63
C ALA A 10 -30.65 -49.55 13.74
N PHE A 11 -30.83 -49.96 15.01
CA PHE A 11 -30.80 -49.08 16.17
C PHE A 11 -29.41 -48.52 16.37
N PHE A 12 -28.35 -49.32 16.37
CA PHE A 12 -26.97 -48.87 16.48
C PHE A 12 -26.56 -47.90 15.36
N ARG A 13 -26.97 -48.15 14.10
CA ARG A 13 -26.68 -47.29 12.95
C ARG A 13 -27.37 -45.93 13.07
N LYS A 14 -28.61 -45.89 13.59
CA LYS A 14 -29.35 -44.63 13.80
C LYS A 14 -28.74 -43.77 14.92
N TYR A 15 -28.33 -44.43 16.02
CA TYR A 15 -27.70 -43.67 17.14
C TYR A 15 -26.26 -43.30 16.85
N SER A 16 -25.50 -44.10 16.12
CA SER A 16 -24.15 -43.71 15.70
C SER A 16 -24.16 -42.49 14.76
N THR A 17 -25.12 -42.39 13.86
CA THR A 17 -25.29 -41.24 12.97
C THR A 17 -25.68 -39.99 13.76
N ILE A 18 -26.60 -40.10 14.73
CA ILE A 18 -26.99 -38.99 15.60
C ILE A 18 -25.81 -38.58 16.47
N MET A 19 -25.05 -39.50 17.03
CA MET A 19 -23.89 -39.24 17.87
C MET A 19 -22.73 -38.60 17.10
N VAL A 20 -22.53 -39.02 15.84
CA VAL A 20 -21.55 -38.38 14.94
C VAL A 20 -21.98 -36.95 14.59
N CYS A 21 -23.26 -36.72 14.27
CA CYS A 21 -23.75 -35.37 13.97
C CYS A 21 -23.74 -34.47 15.19
N THR A 22 -24.07 -34.97 16.41
CA THR A 22 -24.04 -34.17 17.64
C THR A 22 -22.64 -33.82 18.12
N LEU A 23 -21.62 -34.59 17.74
CA LEU A 23 -20.22 -34.28 18.10
C LEU A 23 -19.49 -33.52 16.99
N LEU A 24 -19.71 -33.88 15.73
CA LEU A 24 -19.02 -33.24 14.59
C LEU A 24 -19.49 -31.80 14.33
N ILE A 25 -20.79 -31.54 14.42
CA ILE A 25 -21.32 -30.21 14.13
C ILE A 25 -20.81 -29.14 15.14
N PRO A 26 -20.88 -29.36 16.47
CA PRO A 26 -20.30 -28.43 17.43
C PRO A 26 -18.78 -28.28 17.29
N THR A 27 -18.08 -29.39 16.95
CA THR A 27 -16.63 -29.34 16.74
C THR A 27 -16.28 -28.54 15.47
N LEU A 28 -17.04 -28.70 14.39
CA LEU A 28 -16.86 -27.89 13.18
C LEU A 28 -17.23 -26.42 13.38
N ILE A 29 -18.26 -26.13 14.20
CA ILE A 29 -18.63 -24.75 14.56
C ILE A 29 -17.54 -24.13 15.43
N ALA A 30 -17.05 -24.85 16.45
CA ALA A 30 -15.98 -24.38 17.33
C ALA A 30 -14.66 -24.18 16.57
N PHE A 31 -14.36 -25.08 15.61
CA PHE A 31 -13.20 -24.95 14.75
C PHE A 31 -13.35 -23.77 13.76
N GLY A 32 -14.54 -23.59 13.18
CA GLY A 32 -14.85 -22.42 12.34
C GLY A 32 -14.76 -21.11 13.13
N GLN A 33 -15.29 -21.07 14.36
CA GLN A 33 -15.16 -19.91 15.24
C GLN A 33 -13.69 -19.67 15.66
N TYR A 34 -12.94 -20.74 15.93
CA TYR A 34 -11.52 -20.64 16.25
C TYR A 34 -10.73 -20.09 15.06
N ILE A 35 -10.96 -20.59 13.84
CA ILE A 35 -10.31 -20.08 12.63
C ILE A 35 -10.70 -18.61 12.42
N PHE A 36 -11.99 -18.27 12.51
CA PHE A 36 -12.46 -16.90 12.36
C PHE A 36 -11.88 -15.96 13.43
N THR A 37 -11.79 -16.42 14.69
CA THR A 37 -11.19 -15.64 15.79
C THR A 37 -9.68 -15.49 15.61
N VAL A 38 -9.00 -16.54 15.15
CA VAL A 38 -7.55 -16.50 14.84
C VAL A 38 -7.30 -15.62 13.63
N GLU A 39 -8.12 -15.74 12.56
CA GLU A 39 -8.05 -14.89 11.38
C GLU A 39 -8.29 -13.41 11.73
N TYR A 40 -9.30 -13.13 12.57
CA TYR A 40 -9.60 -11.79 13.05
C TYR A 40 -8.53 -11.24 14.00
N ALA A 41 -7.97 -12.07 14.88
CA ALA A 41 -6.88 -11.69 15.77
C ALA A 41 -5.58 -11.43 14.98
N PHE A 42 -5.27 -12.25 13.97
CA PHE A 42 -4.12 -12.01 13.09
C PHE A 42 -4.29 -10.71 12.29
N HIS A 43 -5.48 -10.37 11.82
CA HIS A 43 -5.73 -9.11 11.13
C HIS A 43 -5.65 -7.88 12.06
N ASN A 44 -6.06 -8.00 13.33
CA ASN A 44 -5.98 -6.90 14.28
C ASN A 44 -4.60 -6.77 14.96
N ASP A 45 -3.87 -7.86 15.18
CA ASP A 45 -2.51 -7.80 15.72
C ASP A 45 -1.48 -7.31 14.70
N TYR A 46 -1.86 -7.27 13.43
CA TYR A 46 -0.97 -6.86 12.34
C TYR A 46 -0.61 -5.37 12.38
N TYR A 47 -1.51 -4.52 12.87
CA TYR A 47 -1.33 -3.08 13.08
C TYR A 47 -1.16 -2.68 14.54
N SER A 48 -1.03 -3.61 15.48
CA SER A 48 -0.66 -3.34 16.87
C SER A 48 0.85 -3.09 17.05
N GLY A 49 1.65 -3.11 15.97
CA GLY A 49 2.91 -2.39 15.94
C GLY A 49 2.60 -0.94 16.25
N GLU A 50 3.27 -0.34 17.23
CA GLU A 50 3.08 1.02 17.75
C GLU A 50 2.51 1.94 16.65
N GLU A 51 1.17 2.13 16.68
CA GLU A 51 0.47 2.99 15.73
C GLU A 51 1.17 4.34 15.74
N LEU A 52 1.61 4.78 14.57
CA LEU A 52 2.13 6.13 14.39
C LEU A 52 0.97 7.12 14.58
N LYS A 53 0.56 7.34 15.84
CA LYS A 53 -0.28 8.48 16.18
C LYS A 53 0.60 9.73 16.10
N VAL A 54 0.75 10.23 14.88
CA VAL A 54 1.37 11.53 14.68
C VAL A 54 0.35 12.56 15.15
N ASP A 55 0.63 13.24 16.26
CA ASP A 55 -0.03 14.50 16.56
C ASP A 55 0.46 15.51 15.51
N ASP A 56 -0.28 15.59 14.38
CA ASP A 56 0.13 16.36 13.19
C ASP A 56 0.30 17.84 13.49
N SER A 57 -0.32 18.35 14.56
CA SER A 57 -0.08 19.72 15.02
C SER A 57 1.37 19.94 15.48
N LYS A 58 2.11 18.87 15.76
CA LYS A 58 3.50 18.90 16.24
C LYS A 58 4.48 18.17 15.32
N PHE A 59 3.99 17.60 14.21
CA PHE A 59 4.86 16.96 13.23
C PHE A 59 5.74 18.02 12.55
N GLU A 60 7.06 17.91 12.72
CA GLU A 60 8.05 18.79 12.08
C GLU A 60 9.21 17.96 11.56
N ILE A 61 9.56 18.11 10.28
CA ILE A 61 10.76 17.51 9.72
C ILE A 61 11.97 18.26 10.27
N THR A 62 12.88 17.55 10.92
CA THR A 62 14.06 18.09 11.59
C THR A 62 15.36 17.74 10.87
N GLY A 63 15.32 16.75 9.96
CA GLY A 63 16.49 16.34 9.19
C GLY A 63 16.11 15.39 8.05
N ILE A 64 16.99 15.30 7.07
CA ILE A 64 16.93 14.28 6.00
C ILE A 64 18.33 13.72 5.86
N LYS A 65 18.49 12.43 6.07
CA LYS A 65 19.79 11.77 5.95
C LYS A 65 19.73 10.58 5.01
N LYS A 66 20.78 10.41 4.22
CA LYS A 66 20.97 9.21 3.42
C LYS A 66 21.36 8.04 4.33
N ILE A 67 20.59 6.93 4.23
CA ILE A 67 20.78 5.73 5.05
C ILE A 67 21.18 4.49 4.24
N GLY A 68 21.06 4.55 2.92
CA GLY A 68 21.38 3.39 2.07
C GLY A 68 21.34 3.71 0.59
N LYS A 69 21.45 2.64 -0.18
CA LYS A 69 21.28 2.65 -1.65
C LYS A 69 20.52 1.41 -2.07
N VAL A 70 19.66 1.57 -3.05
CA VAL A 70 19.03 0.44 -3.75
C VAL A 70 20.11 -0.29 -4.58
N SER A 71 20.08 -1.61 -4.52
CA SER A 71 21.03 -2.44 -5.27
C SER A 71 20.68 -2.40 -6.76
N GLN A 72 21.60 -1.94 -7.59
CA GLN A 72 21.43 -1.93 -9.04
C GLN A 72 21.48 -3.34 -9.60
N SER A 73 20.40 -3.79 -10.23
CA SER A 73 20.40 -5.04 -11.01
C SER A 73 20.77 -4.82 -12.48
N SER A 74 20.53 -3.63 -13.02
CA SER A 74 20.99 -3.18 -14.34
C SER A 74 20.99 -1.67 -14.46
N SER A 75 21.67 -1.12 -15.46
CA SER A 75 21.90 0.32 -15.65
C SER A 75 20.70 1.12 -16.15
N ASN A 76 19.53 0.51 -16.35
CA ASN A 76 18.42 1.11 -17.10
C ASN A 76 17.13 1.30 -16.28
N TYR A 77 17.14 1.08 -14.96
CA TYR A 77 15.92 1.15 -14.14
C TYR A 77 15.95 2.37 -13.25
N SER A 78 14.82 3.05 -13.16
CA SER A 78 14.46 3.91 -12.04
C SER A 78 13.73 3.09 -10.98
N TYR A 79 13.63 3.63 -9.80
CA TYR A 79 12.91 3.05 -8.67
C TYR A 79 11.78 4.02 -8.34
N GLN A 80 10.55 3.53 -8.34
CA GLN A 80 9.40 4.39 -8.19
C GLN A 80 8.64 4.09 -6.89
N GLY A 81 7.79 3.06 -6.88
CA GLY A 81 7.01 2.72 -5.71
C GLY A 81 7.78 1.95 -4.66
N ALA A 82 7.46 2.16 -3.41
CA ALA A 82 7.90 1.29 -2.32
C ALA A 82 6.91 1.31 -1.15
N ALA A 83 7.02 0.32 -0.27
CA ALA A 83 6.24 0.25 0.96
C ALA A 83 7.02 -0.43 2.09
N CYS A 84 6.68 -0.11 3.33
CA CYS A 84 7.15 -0.82 4.50
C CYS A 84 6.11 -1.85 4.95
N TYR A 85 6.61 -2.98 5.44
CA TYR A 85 5.85 -4.01 6.12
C TYR A 85 6.70 -4.57 7.25
N GLU A 86 6.26 -4.41 8.48
CA GLU A 86 7.07 -4.71 9.67
C GLU A 86 8.48 -4.10 9.57
N ASP A 87 9.52 -4.94 9.63
CA ASP A 87 10.93 -4.55 9.47
C ASP A 87 11.43 -4.67 8.02
N LYS A 88 10.54 -4.82 7.05
CA LYS A 88 10.86 -4.93 5.63
C LYS A 88 10.53 -3.63 4.88
N TYR A 89 11.35 -3.33 3.90
CA TYR A 89 11.17 -2.24 2.97
C TYR A 89 11.19 -2.81 1.56
N VAL A 90 10.05 -2.79 0.89
CA VAL A 90 9.86 -3.38 -0.44
C VAL A 90 9.89 -2.28 -1.48
N VAL A 91 10.79 -2.39 -2.42
CA VAL A 91 11.03 -1.43 -3.50
C VAL A 91 10.65 -2.05 -4.83
N VAL A 92 9.88 -1.31 -5.63
CA VAL A 92 9.49 -1.69 -6.99
C VAL A 92 10.44 -1.05 -7.98
N LEU A 93 11.00 -1.85 -8.88
CA LEU A 93 11.80 -1.38 -9.99
C LEU A 93 10.88 -0.94 -11.13
N ASP A 94 11.10 0.27 -11.64
CA ASP A 94 10.34 0.81 -12.76
C ASP A 94 10.43 -0.11 -13.99
N GLY A 95 9.34 -0.16 -14.76
CA GLY A 95 9.17 -1.18 -15.79
C GLY A 95 8.79 -2.55 -15.22
N LEU A 96 8.60 -2.64 -13.90
CA LEU A 96 8.11 -3.81 -13.17
C LEU A 96 8.88 -5.10 -13.48
N GLU A 97 10.17 -4.99 -13.68
CA GLU A 97 10.97 -6.18 -13.93
C GLU A 97 11.23 -6.96 -12.65
N ALA A 98 11.26 -6.29 -11.51
CA ALA A 98 11.55 -6.92 -10.22
C ALA A 98 11.04 -6.11 -9.03
N ILE A 99 10.98 -6.74 -7.87
CA ILE A 99 10.97 -6.09 -6.56
C ILE A 99 12.22 -6.45 -5.77
N GLN A 100 12.61 -5.56 -4.87
CA GLN A 100 13.68 -5.80 -3.92
C GLN A 100 13.17 -5.61 -2.50
N ILE A 101 13.50 -6.55 -1.62
CA ILE A 101 13.11 -6.53 -0.21
C ILE A 101 14.35 -6.27 0.64
N TYR A 102 14.30 -5.23 1.43
CA TYR A 102 15.38 -4.79 2.33
C TYR A 102 14.96 -4.94 3.80
N ASP A 103 15.91 -5.16 4.67
CA ASP A 103 15.75 -4.90 6.10
C ASP A 103 15.66 -3.38 6.33
N SER A 104 14.51 -2.88 6.77
CA SER A 104 14.26 -1.44 6.95
C SER A 104 15.10 -0.78 8.06
N ASN A 105 15.76 -1.57 8.91
CA ASN A 105 16.61 -1.05 9.98
C ASN A 105 18.02 -0.70 9.52
N ASN A 106 18.56 -1.46 8.56
CA ASN A 106 19.96 -1.35 8.12
C ASN A 106 20.13 -1.25 6.60
N MET A 107 19.03 -1.33 5.83
CA MET A 107 18.99 -1.28 4.37
C MET A 107 19.81 -2.39 3.68
N ASN A 108 19.99 -3.53 4.33
CA ASN A 108 20.57 -4.70 3.70
C ASN A 108 19.55 -5.36 2.76
N LEU A 109 19.95 -5.62 1.52
CA LEU A 109 19.14 -6.38 0.57
C LEU A 109 18.95 -7.82 1.09
N LEU A 110 17.70 -8.21 1.29
CA LEU A 110 17.32 -9.56 1.71
C LEU A 110 16.98 -10.44 0.51
N HIS A 111 16.14 -9.91 -0.37
CA HIS A 111 15.65 -10.67 -1.53
C HIS A 111 15.56 -9.78 -2.77
N HIS A 112 15.80 -10.39 -3.92
CA HIS A 112 15.54 -9.84 -5.24
C HIS A 112 14.65 -10.83 -5.98
N ILE A 113 13.50 -10.37 -6.47
CA ILE A 113 12.49 -11.20 -7.12
C ILE A 113 12.23 -10.64 -8.50
N ASP A 114 12.70 -11.37 -9.53
CA ASP A 114 12.57 -11.00 -10.94
C ASP A 114 11.23 -11.43 -11.54
N GLY A 115 10.93 -10.88 -12.70
CA GLY A 115 9.94 -11.46 -13.63
C GLY A 115 8.52 -10.97 -13.44
N LEU A 116 8.33 -9.76 -12.94
CA LEU A 116 7.00 -9.24 -12.68
C LEU A 116 6.23 -8.85 -13.92
N PHE A 117 6.79 -8.07 -14.86
CA PHE A 117 5.95 -7.45 -15.88
C PHE A 117 6.60 -7.06 -17.19
N ASN A 118 5.70 -6.54 -18.05
CA ASN A 118 6.01 -5.90 -19.32
C ASN A 118 6.60 -4.48 -19.08
N ARG A 119 7.72 -4.18 -19.72
CA ARG A 119 8.55 -2.96 -19.61
C ARG A 119 7.83 -1.63 -19.90
N GLU A 120 6.58 -1.67 -20.33
CA GLU A 120 5.82 -0.48 -20.74
C GLU A 120 5.02 0.17 -19.60
N TRP A 121 5.03 -0.39 -18.39
CA TRP A 121 4.23 0.06 -17.26
C TRP A 121 5.07 0.91 -16.31
N HIS A 122 4.52 2.07 -15.95
CA HIS A 122 5.11 2.96 -14.96
C HIS A 122 4.47 2.72 -13.60
N CYS A 123 5.31 2.45 -12.60
CA CYS A 123 4.88 2.23 -11.23
C CYS A 123 5.08 3.53 -10.43
N ASN A 124 4.00 4.15 -9.97
CA ASN A 124 4.09 5.42 -9.25
C ASN A 124 4.09 5.24 -7.73
N GLN A 125 3.37 4.25 -7.20
CA GLN A 125 3.17 4.06 -5.77
C GLN A 125 2.97 2.59 -5.45
N ALA A 126 3.34 2.19 -4.22
CA ALA A 126 3.06 0.87 -3.69
C ALA A 126 2.64 0.95 -2.22
N PHE A 127 1.81 -0.01 -1.79
CA PHE A 127 1.39 -0.18 -0.41
C PHE A 127 1.04 -1.64 -0.12
N PHE A 128 1.00 -2.01 1.15
CA PHE A 128 0.43 -3.28 1.56
C PHE A 128 -1.04 -3.10 1.91
N GLY A 129 -1.87 -4.10 1.63
CA GLY A 129 -3.25 -4.20 2.11
C GLY A 129 -3.32 -4.95 3.43
N ASP A 130 -4.53 -5.21 3.91
CA ASP A 130 -4.81 -5.93 5.15
C ASP A 130 -5.12 -7.43 4.93
N GLU A 131 -5.42 -7.84 3.70
CA GLU A 131 -5.75 -9.22 3.37
C GLU A 131 -4.51 -10.03 2.97
N TYR A 132 -4.47 -11.30 3.41
CA TYR A 132 -3.50 -12.30 2.96
C TYR A 132 -4.15 -13.22 1.91
N TYR A 133 -3.43 -13.51 0.82
CA TYR A 133 -3.91 -14.50 -0.15
C TYR A 133 -4.03 -15.89 0.47
N LYS A 134 -3.07 -16.24 1.32
CA LYS A 134 -3.11 -17.42 2.21
C LYS A 134 -2.61 -17.02 3.58
N MET A 135 -3.24 -17.56 4.62
CA MET A 135 -2.81 -17.37 6.02
C MET A 135 -1.36 -17.80 6.30
N SER A 136 -0.75 -18.61 5.43
CA SER A 136 0.65 -19.04 5.55
C SER A 136 1.63 -18.12 4.82
N ASP A 137 1.17 -17.10 4.13
CA ASP A 137 2.03 -16.16 3.43
C ASP A 137 2.68 -15.22 4.46
N GLU A 138 3.92 -14.86 4.24
CA GLU A 138 4.68 -13.97 5.11
C GLU A 138 4.22 -12.52 4.97
N TYR A 139 3.70 -12.16 3.80
CA TYR A 139 3.27 -10.80 3.46
C TYR A 139 1.78 -10.77 3.15
N PRO A 140 1.07 -9.71 3.55
CA PRO A 140 -0.25 -9.44 3.01
C PRO A 140 -0.15 -9.09 1.52
N LEU A 141 -1.27 -8.87 0.88
CA LEU A 141 -1.29 -8.46 -0.52
C LEU A 141 -0.54 -7.13 -0.70
N PHE A 142 0.33 -7.11 -1.70
CA PHE A 142 1.14 -5.96 -2.06
C PHE A 142 0.53 -5.29 -3.30
N TYR A 143 0.12 -4.05 -3.16
CA TYR A 143 -0.56 -3.29 -4.21
C TYR A 143 0.42 -2.32 -4.87
N ILE A 144 0.36 -2.24 -6.18
CA ILE A 144 1.17 -1.33 -6.99
C ILE A 144 0.24 -0.49 -7.86
N SER A 145 0.33 0.82 -7.72
CA SER A 145 -0.34 1.79 -8.59
C SER A 145 0.41 1.90 -9.90
N MET A 146 -0.28 1.69 -11.02
CA MET A 146 0.32 1.61 -12.34
C MET A 146 -0.37 2.47 -13.35
N GLU A 147 0.44 3.09 -14.19
CA GLU A 147 -0.01 3.84 -15.36
C GLU A 147 0.51 3.21 -16.65
N HIS A 148 -0.38 2.90 -17.57
CA HIS A 148 -0.03 2.48 -18.93
C HIS A 148 -1.03 3.02 -19.95
N LYS A 149 -0.60 3.89 -20.86
CA LYS A 149 -1.40 4.41 -21.99
C LYS A 149 -2.81 4.87 -21.58
N ASN A 150 -2.92 5.68 -20.53
CA ASN A 150 -4.17 6.18 -19.96
C ASN A 150 -5.06 5.10 -19.30
N ILE A 151 -4.52 3.93 -19.02
CA ILE A 151 -5.16 2.95 -18.15
C ILE A 151 -4.57 3.14 -16.76
N HIS A 152 -5.42 3.46 -15.82
CA HIS A 152 -5.05 3.67 -14.42
C HIS A 152 -5.51 2.46 -13.62
N SER A 153 -4.57 1.68 -13.15
CA SER A 153 -4.86 0.45 -12.44
C SER A 153 -4.00 0.32 -11.18
N THR A 154 -4.58 -0.29 -10.17
CA THR A 154 -3.82 -0.79 -9.02
C THR A 154 -3.86 -2.31 -9.07
N ILE A 155 -2.68 -2.94 -9.07
CA ILE A 155 -2.59 -4.38 -9.14
C ILE A 155 -2.13 -4.92 -7.79
N ALA A 156 -2.88 -5.90 -7.28
CA ALA A 156 -2.54 -6.63 -6.08
C ALA A 156 -1.68 -7.85 -6.40
N PHE A 157 -0.61 -8.00 -5.66
CA PHE A 157 0.34 -9.09 -5.76
C PHE A 157 0.42 -9.87 -4.48
N ARG A 158 0.57 -11.17 -4.65
CA ARG A 158 0.99 -12.06 -3.60
C ARG A 158 2.50 -12.22 -3.61
N ILE A 159 3.16 -11.99 -2.49
CA ILE A 159 4.58 -12.31 -2.26
C ILE A 159 4.64 -13.55 -1.37
N TYR A 160 5.27 -14.63 -1.82
CA TYR A 160 5.30 -15.88 -1.07
C TYR A 160 6.62 -16.64 -1.24
N SER A 161 6.97 -17.46 -0.26
CA SER A 161 8.14 -18.34 -0.31
C SER A 161 7.76 -19.74 -0.73
N ARG A 162 8.52 -20.31 -1.68
CA ARG A 162 8.40 -21.71 -2.10
C ARG A 162 9.76 -22.30 -2.37
N GLY A 163 10.09 -23.42 -1.71
CA GLY A 163 11.38 -24.07 -1.90
C GLY A 163 12.58 -23.23 -1.48
N GLY A 164 12.41 -22.28 -0.59
CA GLY A 164 13.46 -21.37 -0.11
C GLY A 164 13.71 -20.17 -1.02
N ALA A 165 12.93 -20.00 -2.11
CA ALA A 165 12.94 -18.83 -2.96
C ALA A 165 11.65 -18.03 -2.80
N TYR A 166 11.73 -16.70 -2.91
CA TYR A 166 10.57 -15.84 -2.97
C TYR A 166 10.05 -15.70 -4.39
N HIS A 167 8.74 -15.63 -4.49
CA HIS A 167 7.99 -15.48 -5.74
C HIS A 167 6.97 -14.38 -5.57
N ILE A 168 6.52 -13.81 -6.69
CA ILE A 168 5.46 -12.84 -6.75
C ILE A 168 4.46 -13.26 -7.83
N GLU A 169 3.16 -13.07 -7.55
CA GLU A 169 2.06 -13.50 -8.40
C GLU A 169 0.98 -12.41 -8.39
N GLU A 170 0.52 -12.01 -9.57
CA GLU A 170 -0.64 -11.12 -9.69
C GLU A 170 -1.90 -11.86 -9.27
N VAL A 171 -2.74 -11.23 -8.44
CA VAL A 171 -3.96 -11.85 -7.91
C VAL A 171 -5.21 -11.03 -8.17
N GLN A 172 -5.08 -9.70 -8.37
CA GLN A 172 -6.22 -8.84 -8.64
C GLN A 172 -5.78 -7.59 -9.40
N THR A 173 -6.62 -7.14 -10.33
CA THR A 173 -6.50 -5.83 -10.98
C THR A 173 -7.69 -4.96 -10.63
N LEU A 174 -7.43 -3.81 -10.02
CA LEU A 174 -8.40 -2.74 -9.78
C LEU A 174 -8.20 -1.67 -10.85
N LYS A 175 -9.20 -1.43 -11.68
CA LYS A 175 -9.15 -0.42 -12.75
C LYS A 175 -10.02 0.77 -12.38
N LEU A 176 -9.44 1.97 -12.35
CA LEU A 176 -10.20 3.21 -12.22
C LEU A 176 -10.89 3.55 -13.54
N VAL A 177 -12.20 3.78 -13.50
CA VAL A 177 -13.05 4.12 -14.63
C VAL A 177 -13.70 5.47 -14.38
N PHE A 178 -13.48 6.39 -15.30
CA PHE A 178 -14.11 7.71 -15.28
C PHE A 178 -15.44 7.66 -16.01
N ASP A 179 -16.53 7.99 -15.32
CA ASP A 179 -17.88 7.95 -15.88
C ASP A 179 -18.21 9.22 -16.68
N PHE A 180 -17.57 10.34 -16.36
CA PHE A 180 -17.74 11.62 -17.02
C PHE A 180 -16.39 12.26 -17.33
N ASP A 181 -16.34 13.17 -18.33
CA ASP A 181 -15.12 13.85 -18.74
C ASP A 181 -14.53 14.73 -17.62
N GLU A 182 -15.38 15.32 -16.77
CA GLU A 182 -14.98 16.12 -15.60
C GLU A 182 -14.41 15.29 -14.43
N ASP A 183 -14.57 13.97 -14.48
CA ASP A 183 -14.04 13.06 -13.47
C ASP A 183 -12.60 12.64 -13.77
N VAL A 184 -12.14 12.87 -14.99
CA VAL A 184 -10.82 12.44 -15.41
C VAL A 184 -9.74 13.08 -14.56
N ILE A 185 -8.87 12.24 -13.97
CA ILE A 185 -7.64 12.68 -13.35
C ILE A 185 -6.44 12.14 -14.12
N TYR A 186 -5.37 12.91 -14.12
CA TYR A 186 -4.14 12.59 -14.83
C TYR A 186 -3.02 12.22 -13.85
N TYR A 187 -2.16 11.30 -14.24
CA TYR A 187 -1.02 10.81 -13.42
C TYR A 187 -1.45 10.32 -12.03
N PRO A 188 -2.44 9.40 -11.95
CA PRO A 188 -2.98 9.00 -10.67
C PRO A 188 -2.03 8.14 -9.86
N ASN A 189 -2.09 8.36 -8.55
CA ASN A 189 -1.51 7.50 -7.52
C ASN A 189 -2.63 6.89 -6.69
N SER A 190 -2.40 5.70 -6.13
CA SER A 190 -3.31 5.08 -5.19
C SER A 190 -2.67 4.90 -3.81
N TYR A 191 -3.46 5.06 -2.76
CA TYR A 191 -3.05 4.95 -1.35
C TYR A 191 -4.09 4.17 -0.59
N TYR A 192 -3.70 3.53 0.50
CA TYR A 192 -4.62 2.77 1.33
C TYR A 192 -4.69 3.33 2.74
N ASP A 193 -5.90 3.61 3.20
CA ASP A 193 -6.21 3.98 4.58
C ASP A 193 -6.68 2.72 5.32
N PHE A 194 -5.84 2.22 6.20
CA PHE A 194 -6.12 1.02 6.96
C PHE A 194 -7.19 1.20 8.01
N ASP A 195 -7.26 2.39 8.61
CA ASP A 195 -8.20 2.68 9.68
C ASP A 195 -9.63 2.67 9.16
N GLU A 196 -9.82 3.15 7.94
CA GLU A 196 -11.11 3.26 7.29
C GLU A 196 -11.38 2.13 6.26
N GLY A 197 -10.37 1.34 5.89
CA GLY A 197 -10.47 0.31 4.85
C GLY A 197 -10.72 0.87 3.45
N LEU A 198 -10.22 2.09 3.19
CA LEU A 198 -10.47 2.82 1.94
C LEU A 198 -9.22 2.88 1.07
N ILE A 199 -9.39 2.64 -0.23
CA ILE A 199 -8.41 2.99 -1.23
C ILE A 199 -8.72 4.38 -1.80
N TYR A 200 -7.73 5.26 -1.81
CA TYR A 200 -7.79 6.59 -2.41
C TYR A 200 -7.04 6.60 -3.73
N TYR A 201 -7.63 7.18 -4.75
CA TYR A 201 -6.96 7.57 -5.97
C TYR A 201 -6.82 9.08 -6.00
N SER A 202 -5.64 9.60 -6.30
CA SER A 202 -5.42 11.02 -6.47
C SER A 202 -4.69 11.31 -7.77
N GLY A 203 -5.04 12.41 -8.44
CA GLY A 203 -4.39 12.84 -9.67
C GLY A 203 -4.74 14.28 -10.03
N TYR A 204 -4.09 14.81 -11.05
CA TYR A 204 -4.31 16.18 -11.51
C TYR A 204 -5.60 16.31 -12.28
N THR A 205 -6.29 17.45 -12.14
CA THR A 205 -7.48 17.78 -12.92
C THR A 205 -7.15 18.25 -14.36
N GLU A 206 -5.89 18.60 -14.63
CA GLU A 206 -5.40 18.95 -15.96
C GLU A 206 -4.32 17.96 -16.40
N ASN A 207 -4.18 17.74 -17.72
CA ASN A 207 -3.15 16.87 -18.29
C ASN A 207 -1.76 17.52 -18.20
N THR A 208 -1.38 17.88 -17.01
CA THR A 208 -0.07 18.42 -16.66
C THR A 208 0.22 18.17 -15.18
N TYR A 209 1.46 17.84 -14.88
CA TYR A 209 1.97 17.72 -13.51
C TYR A 209 2.58 19.04 -13.00
N MET A 210 2.40 20.13 -13.73
CA MET A 210 2.89 21.45 -13.29
C MET A 210 1.86 22.13 -12.40
N ARG A 211 2.35 22.71 -11.31
CA ARG A 211 1.53 23.55 -10.42
C ARG A 211 0.95 24.74 -11.19
N SER A 212 -0.35 24.98 -11.00
CA SER A 212 -1.06 26.17 -11.45
C SER A 212 -2.22 26.48 -10.51
N ASP A 213 -2.80 27.67 -10.66
CA ASP A 213 -3.98 28.05 -9.87
C ASP A 213 -5.25 27.30 -10.29
N THR A 214 -5.29 26.82 -11.53
CA THR A 214 -6.43 26.10 -12.12
C THR A 214 -6.29 24.58 -11.95
N ASN A 215 -5.07 24.07 -12.05
CA ASN A 215 -4.82 22.65 -11.83
C ASN A 215 -4.99 22.31 -10.35
N LYS A 216 -5.72 21.25 -10.05
CA LYS A 216 -5.95 20.73 -8.70
C LYS A 216 -5.51 19.28 -8.62
N ILE A 217 -5.36 18.78 -7.42
CA ILE A 217 -5.29 17.35 -7.15
C ILE A 217 -6.66 16.92 -6.67
N LYS A 218 -7.35 16.10 -7.47
CA LYS A 218 -8.65 15.51 -7.16
C LYS A 218 -8.44 14.11 -6.58
N PHE A 219 -9.22 13.80 -5.58
CA PHE A 219 -9.24 12.52 -4.87
C PHE A 219 -10.55 11.81 -5.07
N TYR A 220 -10.51 10.49 -5.17
CA TYR A 220 -11.64 9.58 -5.11
C TYR A 220 -11.34 8.49 -4.10
N SER A 221 -12.30 8.16 -3.23
CA SER A 221 -12.16 7.05 -2.29
C SER A 221 -13.18 5.94 -2.57
N PHE A 222 -12.75 4.70 -2.36
CA PHE A 222 -13.57 3.50 -2.53
C PHE A 222 -13.27 2.52 -1.40
N SER A 223 -14.23 1.66 -1.06
CA SER A 223 -13.89 0.47 -0.28
C SER A 223 -12.93 -0.39 -1.07
N LEU A 224 -11.87 -0.90 -0.44
CA LEU A 224 -10.95 -1.82 -1.11
C LEU A 224 -11.69 -3.12 -1.43
N PRO A 225 -11.84 -3.52 -2.72
CA PRO A 225 -12.50 -4.76 -3.09
C PRO A 225 -11.69 -5.96 -2.63
N SER A 226 -12.37 -7.00 -2.13
CA SER A 226 -11.71 -8.25 -1.77
C SER A 226 -11.00 -8.87 -2.98
N TYR A 227 -9.80 -9.41 -2.77
CA TYR A 227 -8.98 -10.07 -3.79
C TYR A 227 -9.62 -11.30 -4.45
N ARG A 228 -10.78 -11.75 -3.97
CA ARG A 228 -11.52 -12.90 -4.55
C ARG A 228 -12.05 -12.62 -5.95
N GLU A 229 -12.11 -11.36 -6.33
CA GLU A 229 -12.45 -10.92 -7.69
C GLU A 229 -11.14 -10.55 -8.39
N GLU A 230 -10.72 -11.34 -9.37
CA GLU A 230 -9.45 -11.14 -10.11
C GLU A 230 -9.40 -9.80 -10.86
N TYR A 231 -10.56 -9.25 -11.24
CA TYR A 231 -10.68 -7.98 -11.94
C TYR A 231 -11.88 -7.20 -11.42
N TYR A 232 -11.67 -5.94 -11.07
CA TYR A 232 -12.72 -5.05 -10.56
C TYR A 232 -12.61 -3.65 -11.17
N GLU A 233 -13.72 -3.09 -11.64
CA GLU A 233 -13.79 -1.70 -12.10
C GLU A 233 -14.33 -0.81 -10.98
N LEU A 234 -13.55 0.23 -10.64
CA LEU A 234 -13.89 1.26 -9.69
C LEU A 234 -14.40 2.47 -10.48
N HIS A 235 -15.70 2.65 -10.53
CA HIS A 235 -16.35 3.74 -11.24
C HIS A 235 -16.36 5.02 -10.41
N THR A 236 -15.99 6.16 -10.98
CA THR A 236 -15.98 7.44 -10.26
C THR A 236 -17.34 7.83 -9.72
N SER A 237 -18.43 7.43 -10.39
CA SER A 237 -19.81 7.60 -9.90
C SER A 237 -20.13 6.81 -8.62
N ASP A 238 -19.36 5.77 -8.32
CA ASP A 238 -19.53 4.91 -7.13
C ASP A 238 -18.55 5.29 -6.01
N ALA A 239 -17.78 6.37 -6.18
CA ALA A 239 -16.86 6.85 -5.14
C ALA A 239 -17.63 7.18 -3.85
N ILE A 240 -17.10 6.74 -2.72
CA ILE A 240 -17.66 7.05 -1.39
C ILE A 240 -17.53 8.55 -1.14
N GLU A 241 -16.39 9.12 -1.52
CA GLU A 241 -16.11 10.54 -1.41
C GLU A 241 -15.24 11.00 -2.60
N ASP A 242 -15.42 12.26 -2.97
CA ASP A 242 -14.49 12.99 -3.84
C ASP A 242 -14.21 14.38 -3.27
N PHE A 243 -13.01 14.91 -3.50
CA PHE A 243 -12.62 16.26 -3.11
C PHE A 243 -11.38 16.73 -3.87
N GLU A 244 -11.08 18.02 -3.77
CA GLU A 244 -9.94 18.64 -4.43
C GLU A 244 -9.10 19.44 -3.43
N VAL A 245 -7.78 19.43 -3.64
CA VAL A 245 -6.83 20.30 -2.96
C VAL A 245 -5.98 21.05 -3.97
N ALA A 246 -5.28 22.10 -3.52
CA ALA A 246 -4.34 22.81 -4.40
C ALA A 246 -3.27 21.88 -4.96
N SER A 247 -2.93 22.03 -6.23
CA SER A 247 -1.87 21.23 -6.87
C SER A 247 -0.48 21.61 -6.38
N GLU A 248 0.45 20.70 -6.50
CA GLU A 248 1.90 20.90 -6.39
C GLU A 248 2.58 20.20 -7.57
N THR A 249 3.82 20.53 -7.85
CA THR A 249 4.52 20.02 -9.02
C THR A 249 4.97 18.58 -8.81
N ALA A 250 4.67 17.70 -9.77
CA ALA A 250 5.07 16.29 -9.83
C ALA A 250 4.79 15.54 -8.53
N THR A 251 3.53 15.11 -8.38
CA THR A 251 3.14 14.19 -7.30
C THR A 251 3.94 12.90 -7.43
N GLN A 252 4.66 12.57 -6.38
CA GLN A 252 5.32 11.31 -6.20
C GLN A 252 4.48 10.42 -5.27
N GLY A 253 5.06 9.45 -4.59
CA GLY A 253 4.31 8.59 -3.69
C GLY A 253 4.10 9.15 -2.29
N GLY A 254 3.47 8.34 -1.45
CA GLY A 254 3.16 8.68 -0.07
C GLY A 254 2.51 7.53 0.68
N PHE A 255 2.03 7.79 1.89
CA PHE A 255 1.29 6.83 2.70
C PHE A 255 0.20 7.54 3.50
N ILE A 256 -0.81 6.78 3.93
CA ILE A 256 -1.85 7.26 4.84
C ILE A 256 -1.59 6.69 6.24
N SER A 257 -1.74 7.52 7.25
CA SER A 257 -1.74 7.13 8.65
C SER A 257 -2.74 8.02 9.40
N HIS A 258 -3.66 7.42 10.14
CA HIS A 258 -4.70 8.12 10.91
C HIS A 258 -5.46 9.17 10.09
N SER A 259 -5.95 8.78 8.92
CA SER A 259 -6.66 9.64 7.97
C SER A 259 -5.84 10.85 7.49
N HIS A 260 -4.52 10.82 7.62
CA HIS A 260 -3.61 11.82 7.08
C HIS A 260 -2.75 11.21 5.97
N LEU A 261 -2.77 11.86 4.81
CA LEU A 261 -1.95 11.47 3.68
C LEU A 261 -0.66 12.30 3.67
N TYR A 262 0.45 11.63 3.81
CA TYR A 262 1.80 12.18 3.70
C TYR A 262 2.32 11.95 2.28
N GLN A 263 2.52 13.01 1.52
CA GLN A 263 2.93 12.93 0.12
C GLN A 263 4.22 13.68 -0.14
N THR A 264 5.02 13.17 -1.08
CA THR A 264 6.18 13.87 -1.65
C THR A 264 5.86 14.38 -3.06
N PHE A 265 6.51 15.49 -3.41
CA PHE A 265 6.38 16.15 -4.70
C PHE A 265 7.76 16.61 -5.14
N SER A 266 8.10 16.55 -6.39
CA SER A 266 9.27 17.20 -6.94
C SER A 266 9.87 16.52 -8.17
N PHE A 267 10.77 17.25 -8.83
CA PHE A 267 11.76 16.71 -9.77
C PHE A 267 13.19 16.81 -9.23
N GLY A 268 13.38 17.08 -7.94
CA GLY A 268 14.70 17.13 -7.33
C GLY A 268 15.63 18.25 -7.82
N SER A 269 15.09 19.33 -8.39
CA SER A 269 15.93 20.41 -8.90
C SER A 269 16.62 21.19 -7.78
N LYS A 270 17.88 21.54 -8.02
CA LYS A 270 18.67 22.42 -7.14
C LYS A 270 18.49 23.91 -7.48
N THR A 271 18.13 24.22 -8.70
CA THR A 271 18.16 25.58 -9.23
C THR A 271 16.78 26.14 -9.59
N ASP A 272 15.79 25.28 -9.70
CA ASP A 272 14.41 25.65 -10.02
C ASP A 272 13.54 25.51 -8.75
N PRO A 273 13.10 26.61 -8.11
CA PRO A 273 12.27 26.55 -6.92
C PRO A 273 10.97 25.78 -7.09
N LEU A 274 10.40 25.76 -8.31
CA LEU A 274 9.17 25.03 -8.61
C LEU A 274 9.38 23.51 -8.72
N ARG A 275 10.63 23.07 -8.69
CA ARG A 275 11.02 21.65 -8.79
C ARG A 275 11.82 21.17 -7.58
N MET A 276 11.88 21.97 -6.52
CA MET A 276 12.51 21.56 -5.25
C MET A 276 11.64 20.53 -4.53
N PRO A 277 12.26 19.62 -3.76
CA PRO A 277 11.53 18.65 -2.97
C PRO A 277 10.55 19.31 -2.01
N VAL A 278 9.32 18.84 -2.03
CA VAL A 278 8.23 19.27 -1.14
C VAL A 278 7.64 18.02 -0.47
N MET A 279 7.24 18.14 0.78
CA MET A 279 6.40 17.18 1.45
C MET A 279 5.13 17.89 1.94
N ARG A 280 4.00 17.21 1.83
CA ARG A 280 2.70 17.74 2.20
C ARG A 280 1.95 16.73 3.07
N VAL A 281 1.16 17.23 3.99
CA VAL A 281 0.21 16.45 4.77
C VAL A 281 -1.20 16.94 4.45
N VAL A 282 -2.05 16.02 4.00
CA VAL A 282 -3.46 16.27 3.72
C VAL A 282 -4.29 15.53 4.77
N ASP A 283 -5.11 16.24 5.49
CA ASP A 283 -6.13 15.65 6.37
C ASP A 283 -7.32 15.22 5.50
N LEU A 284 -7.54 13.92 5.41
CA LEU A 284 -8.58 13.31 4.58
C LEU A 284 -9.98 13.53 5.16
N GLN A 285 -10.11 13.73 6.48
CA GLN A 285 -11.39 14.00 7.10
C GLN A 285 -11.87 15.43 6.84
N SER A 286 -11.00 16.42 7.05
CA SER A 286 -11.31 17.81 6.75
C SER A 286 -11.12 18.18 5.27
N LYS A 287 -10.51 17.28 4.48
CA LYS A 287 -10.25 17.46 3.04
C LYS A 287 -9.37 18.69 2.75
N THR A 288 -8.41 18.94 3.63
CA THR A 288 -7.55 20.13 3.55
C THR A 288 -6.08 19.79 3.70
N ILE A 289 -5.22 20.65 3.10
CA ILE A 289 -3.79 20.61 3.37
C ILE A 289 -3.55 21.24 4.74
N ILE A 290 -3.05 20.46 5.68
CA ILE A 290 -2.77 20.93 7.04
C ILE A 290 -1.30 21.32 7.26
N LYS A 291 -0.41 20.75 6.46
CA LYS A 291 1.04 21.05 6.53
C LYS A 291 1.68 20.98 5.15
N GLU A 292 2.66 21.85 4.92
CA GLU A 292 3.45 21.84 3.70
C GLU A 292 4.89 22.28 4.00
N TYR A 293 5.82 21.39 3.66
CA TYR A 293 7.27 21.62 3.79
C TYR A 293 7.83 21.95 2.41
N LYS A 294 7.89 23.23 2.11
CA LYS A 294 8.51 23.73 0.88
C LYS A 294 10.02 23.81 1.03
N ASN A 295 10.72 23.61 -0.06
CA ASN A 295 12.16 23.80 -0.13
C ASN A 295 12.98 22.90 0.81
N LEU A 296 12.57 21.61 0.96
CA LEU A 296 13.35 20.63 1.73
C LEU A 296 14.82 20.58 1.29
N GLY A 297 15.08 20.82 -0.01
CA GLY A 297 16.44 20.90 -0.55
C GLY A 297 17.27 22.01 0.04
N GLU A 298 16.71 23.22 0.19
CA GLU A 298 17.42 24.35 0.80
C GLU A 298 17.64 24.15 2.30
N GLN A 299 16.62 23.63 2.98
CA GLN A 299 16.65 23.46 4.43
C GLN A 299 17.63 22.36 4.86
N PHE A 300 17.68 21.24 4.15
CA PHE A 300 18.46 20.04 4.54
C PHE A 300 19.59 19.70 3.58
N GLY A 301 19.78 20.46 2.51
CA GLY A 301 20.85 20.24 1.53
C GLY A 301 20.63 19.02 0.64
N VAL A 302 19.40 18.50 0.56
CA VAL A 302 19.06 17.29 -0.21
C VAL A 302 18.18 17.67 -1.40
N TYR A 303 18.77 17.61 -2.59
CA TYR A 303 18.12 17.96 -3.85
C TYR A 303 17.93 16.70 -4.69
N THR A 304 16.93 15.92 -4.34
CA THR A 304 16.58 14.68 -5.05
C THR A 304 15.09 14.65 -5.31
N GLU A 305 14.69 13.90 -6.29
CA GLU A 305 13.32 13.50 -6.50
C GLU A 305 13.00 12.39 -5.48
N PHE A 306 12.09 12.68 -4.55
CA PHE A 306 11.63 11.68 -3.59
C PHE A 306 10.44 10.92 -4.18
N GLU A 307 10.69 9.71 -4.67
CA GLU A 307 9.73 8.93 -5.46
C GLU A 307 8.55 8.38 -4.64
N HIS A 308 8.72 8.28 -3.33
CA HIS A 308 7.65 7.85 -2.43
C HIS A 308 8.00 8.19 -0.98
N LEU A 309 7.06 7.94 -0.07
CA LEU A 309 7.27 8.02 1.37
C LEU A 309 6.61 6.80 2.02
N ALA A 310 7.29 6.16 2.95
CA ALA A 310 6.77 5.04 3.73
C ALA A 310 7.28 5.11 5.16
N VAL A 311 6.58 4.46 6.07
CA VAL A 311 6.95 4.36 7.47
C VAL A 311 7.08 2.90 7.88
N ASN A 312 8.12 2.55 8.64
CA ASN A 312 8.28 1.21 9.17
C ASN A 312 7.67 1.09 10.58
N ASN A 313 7.61 -0.14 11.10
CA ASN A 313 7.08 -0.44 12.42
C ASN A 313 7.82 0.22 13.62
N LYS A 314 8.93 0.90 13.38
CA LYS A 314 9.68 1.69 14.39
C LYS A 314 9.48 3.19 14.21
N GLY A 315 8.54 3.60 13.37
CA GLY A 315 8.30 5.00 13.08
C GLY A 315 9.38 5.68 12.23
N LYS A 316 10.25 4.92 11.56
CA LYS A 316 11.20 5.53 10.63
C LYS A 316 10.49 5.89 9.33
N LEU A 317 10.59 7.14 8.96
CA LEU A 317 10.08 7.67 7.71
C LEU A 317 11.15 7.51 6.63
N ILE A 318 10.86 6.70 5.61
CA ILE A 318 11.82 6.26 4.60
C ILE A 318 11.32 6.67 3.22
N SER A 319 12.24 7.16 2.39
CA SER A 319 11.96 7.54 1.00
C SER A 319 13.06 7.07 0.06
N LEU A 320 12.69 6.79 -1.18
CA LEU A 320 13.64 6.66 -2.28
C LEU A 320 13.97 8.05 -2.84
N GLY A 321 15.24 8.25 -3.12
CA GLY A 321 15.71 9.42 -3.85
C GLY A 321 16.38 8.99 -5.15
N ASN A 322 15.97 9.63 -6.23
CA ASN A 322 16.53 9.37 -7.54
C ASN A 322 18.04 9.78 -7.59
N PRO A 323 18.97 8.99 -8.15
CA PRO A 323 18.66 7.79 -8.92
C PRO A 323 18.64 6.47 -8.10
N PHE A 324 19.15 6.39 -6.87
CA PHE A 324 19.26 5.09 -6.17
C PHE A 324 19.49 5.21 -4.66
N ASP A 325 19.30 6.39 -4.10
CA ASP A 325 19.59 6.63 -2.69
C ASP A 325 18.35 6.39 -1.82
N ILE A 326 18.56 5.86 -0.62
CA ILE A 326 17.50 5.69 0.38
C ILE A 326 17.75 6.72 1.48
N TYR A 327 16.71 7.46 1.81
CA TYR A 327 16.74 8.53 2.80
C TYR A 327 15.83 8.21 3.98
N GLU A 328 16.22 8.64 5.16
CA GLU A 328 15.39 8.72 6.36
C GLU A 328 15.07 10.19 6.62
N PHE A 329 13.79 10.49 6.79
CA PHE A 329 13.32 11.78 7.27
C PHE A 329 13.28 11.74 8.80
N GLU A 330 14.12 12.55 9.44
CA GLU A 330 14.05 12.76 10.88
C GLU A 330 12.94 13.76 11.18
N TYR A 331 12.12 13.48 12.16
CA TYR A 331 11.02 14.36 12.53
C TYR A 331 10.87 14.44 14.05
N SER A 332 10.31 15.57 14.52
CA SER A 332 9.84 15.74 15.89
C SER A 332 8.32 15.66 15.90
N GLY A 333 7.78 15.09 16.92
CA GLY A 333 6.39 14.83 17.15
C GLY A 333 6.28 13.65 18.10
N LYS A 334 5.20 13.53 18.85
CA LYS A 334 5.00 12.34 19.65
C LYS A 334 4.41 11.25 18.74
N VAL A 335 5.16 10.19 18.58
CA VAL A 335 4.58 8.88 18.37
C VAL A 335 4.01 8.50 19.74
N GLU A 336 2.70 8.61 19.91
CA GLU A 336 2.06 8.10 21.13
C GLU A 336 1.96 6.58 20.97
N SER A 337 2.71 5.89 21.83
CA SER A 337 2.68 4.43 22.01
C SER A 337 1.42 4.00 22.72
#